data_336f4984773d12e3f38e5ba9dc7a9eff
#
_entry.id   336f4984773d12e3f38e5ba9dc7a9eff
#
_cell.length_a   1.000
_cell.length_b   1.000
_cell.length_c   1.000
_cell.angle_alpha   90.00
_cell.angle_beta   90.00
_cell.angle_gamma   90.00
#
_symmetry.space_group_name_H-M   'P 1'
#
loop_
_entity.id
_entity.type
_entity.pdbx_description
1 polymer ?
#
loop_
_entity_poly.entity_id
_entity_poly.type
_entity_poly.pdbx_seq_one_letter_code
_entity_poly.pdbx_strand_id
1 'polypeptide(L)'
;MESLIKKNRIFFNRIAKHYDFGIFKKWQEKIKRIALGMIAIKDNSKILDAGCGTGSLLSILSKTNPRVKLYGIDISSEMLKIARKKLGRKANLELSSVEELSKKEYYDYIFSSDAFHHYANQELAMQNFYQALKKGGYLIVLDVDFGIFNSFFHKIEPGNSKMNSSLEFRNLFRKHNFKEIKQKRVGLINVITIGRKS
;
A
#
# COMPACT_ATOMS: atom_id res chain seq x y z
N MET A 1 14.72 13.34 -0.02
CA MET A 1 13.92 12.27 0.61
C MET A 1 13.19 12.76 1.86
N GLU A 2 13.87 13.12 2.91
CA GLU A 2 13.29 13.56 4.19
C GLU A 2 12.30 14.74 4.07
N SER A 3 12.60 15.72 3.24
CA SER A 3 11.73 16.89 2.96
C SER A 3 10.37 16.46 2.38
N LEU A 4 10.32 15.44 1.50
CA LEU A 4 9.07 14.95 0.90
C LEU A 4 8.26 14.14 1.93
N ILE A 5 8.92 13.27 2.71
CA ILE A 5 8.28 12.53 3.81
C ILE A 5 7.62 13.52 4.79
N LYS A 6 8.32 14.60 5.17
CA LYS A 6 7.78 15.63 6.06
C LYS A 6 6.58 16.35 5.44
N LYS A 7 6.63 16.71 4.17
CA LYS A 7 5.50 17.34 3.45
C LYS A 7 4.29 16.41 3.43
N ASN A 8 4.47 15.13 3.07
CA ASN A 8 3.41 14.14 3.05
C ASN A 8 2.81 13.93 4.43
N ARG A 9 3.62 13.83 5.48
CA ARG A 9 3.14 13.70 6.85
C ARG A 9 2.23 14.87 7.25
N ILE A 10 2.63 16.10 6.96
CA ILE A 10 1.82 17.30 7.24
C ILE A 10 0.51 17.26 6.46
N PHE A 11 0.56 16.93 5.19
CA PHE A 11 -0.61 16.84 4.32
C PHE A 11 -1.60 15.78 4.84
N PHE A 12 -1.16 14.54 5.06
CA PHE A 12 -2.02 13.45 5.52
C PHE A 12 -2.52 13.65 6.95
N ASN A 13 -1.75 14.28 7.84
CA ASN A 13 -2.25 14.67 9.16
C ASN A 13 -3.42 15.66 9.06
N ARG A 14 -3.36 16.61 8.13
CA ARG A 14 -4.41 17.64 7.93
C ARG A 14 -5.70 17.02 7.40
N ILE A 15 -5.62 16.10 6.44
CA ILE A 15 -6.81 15.53 5.77
C ILE A 15 -7.38 14.29 6.47
N ALA A 16 -6.68 13.73 7.47
CA ALA A 16 -7.02 12.44 8.09
C ALA A 16 -8.50 12.32 8.50
N LYS A 17 -9.07 13.36 9.12
CA LYS A 17 -10.45 13.36 9.60
C LYS A 17 -11.49 13.24 8.48
N HIS A 18 -11.14 13.67 7.27
CA HIS A 18 -12.04 13.70 6.11
C HIS A 18 -11.71 12.62 5.07
N TYR A 19 -10.65 11.83 5.29
CA TYR A 19 -10.14 10.87 4.31
C TYR A 19 -11.14 9.75 3.98
N ASP A 20 -11.89 9.30 4.97
CA ASP A 20 -12.85 8.19 4.83
C ASP A 20 -14.27 8.64 4.47
N PHE A 21 -14.46 9.75 3.76
CA PHE A 21 -15.79 10.25 3.42
C PHE A 21 -16.24 9.94 1.98
N GLY A 22 -17.55 9.71 1.81
CA GLY A 22 -18.27 9.75 0.55
C GLY A 22 -18.12 8.52 -0.36
N ILE A 23 -18.41 8.76 -1.65
CA ILE A 23 -18.44 7.75 -2.72
C ILE A 23 -17.05 7.20 -3.02
N PHE A 24 -16.01 8.02 -2.85
CA PHE A 24 -14.62 7.65 -3.07
C PHE A 24 -14.17 6.52 -2.14
N LYS A 25 -14.58 6.56 -0.87
CA LYS A 25 -14.33 5.46 0.08
C LYS A 25 -14.89 4.13 -0.40
N LYS A 26 -16.16 4.11 -0.85
CA LYS A 26 -16.80 2.89 -1.34
C LYS A 26 -16.08 2.32 -2.55
N TRP A 27 -15.60 3.18 -3.44
CA TRP A 27 -14.82 2.80 -4.60
C TRP A 27 -13.46 2.18 -4.21
N GLN A 28 -12.71 2.82 -3.33
CA GLN A 28 -11.45 2.28 -2.82
C GLN A 28 -11.63 0.93 -2.10
N GLU A 29 -12.68 0.79 -1.28
CA GLU A 29 -12.99 -0.51 -0.64
C GLU A 29 -13.31 -1.60 -1.66
N LYS A 30 -14.01 -1.27 -2.75
CA LYS A 30 -14.28 -2.20 -3.86
C LYS A 30 -12.99 -2.67 -4.51
N ILE A 31 -12.05 -1.76 -4.80
CA ILE A 31 -10.76 -2.11 -5.41
C ILE A 31 -9.94 -3.01 -4.47
N LYS A 32 -9.89 -2.69 -3.17
CA LYS A 32 -9.22 -3.51 -2.16
C LYS A 32 -9.80 -4.93 -2.11
N ARG A 33 -11.12 -5.08 -2.17
CA ARG A 33 -11.77 -6.40 -2.23
C ARG A 33 -11.44 -7.16 -3.51
N ILE A 34 -11.36 -6.47 -4.66
CA ILE A 34 -10.93 -7.09 -5.92
C ILE A 34 -9.49 -7.62 -5.79
N ALA A 35 -8.57 -6.82 -5.22
CA ALA A 35 -7.19 -7.24 -5.02
C ALA A 35 -7.08 -8.44 -4.07
N LEU A 36 -7.85 -8.45 -2.98
CA LEU A 36 -7.92 -9.58 -2.05
C LEU A 36 -8.46 -10.85 -2.74
N GLY A 37 -9.39 -10.72 -3.67
CA GLY A 37 -9.91 -11.85 -4.47
C GLY A 37 -8.92 -12.40 -5.52
N MET A 38 -7.83 -11.67 -5.81
CA MET A 38 -6.80 -12.12 -6.77
C MET A 38 -5.71 -13.00 -6.13
N ILE A 39 -5.70 -13.12 -4.79
CA ILE A 39 -4.67 -13.84 -4.04
C ILE A 39 -5.31 -14.71 -2.94
N ALA A 40 -4.83 -15.94 -2.82
CA ALA A 40 -5.23 -16.82 -1.73
C ALA A 40 -4.40 -16.51 -0.47
N ILE A 41 -5.01 -15.86 0.51
CA ILE A 41 -4.39 -15.56 1.79
C ILE A 41 -4.48 -16.78 2.69
N LYS A 42 -3.34 -17.29 3.13
CA LYS A 42 -3.25 -18.45 4.03
C LYS A 42 -3.50 -18.03 5.48
N ASP A 43 -4.09 -18.93 6.25
CA ASP A 43 -4.22 -18.77 7.70
C ASP A 43 -2.85 -18.60 8.37
N ASN A 44 -2.85 -17.92 9.50
CA ASN A 44 -1.66 -17.61 10.31
C ASN A 44 -0.60 -16.76 9.59
N SER A 45 -0.88 -16.26 8.39
CA SER A 45 0.01 -15.37 7.65
C SER A 45 0.20 -14.04 8.35
N LYS A 46 1.39 -13.46 8.17
CA LYS A 46 1.72 -12.10 8.58
C LYS A 46 1.55 -11.17 7.38
N ILE A 47 0.68 -10.19 7.52
CA ILE A 47 0.33 -9.25 6.44
C ILE A 47 0.71 -7.83 6.88
N LEU A 48 1.49 -7.14 6.05
CA LEU A 48 1.78 -5.72 6.20
C LEU A 48 0.92 -4.91 5.22
N ASP A 49 0.31 -3.85 5.71
CA ASP A 49 -0.24 -2.75 4.90
C ASP A 49 0.70 -1.55 5.02
N ALA A 50 1.44 -1.25 3.97
CA ALA A 50 2.42 -0.17 3.91
C ALA A 50 1.75 1.10 3.39
N GLY A 51 1.77 2.17 4.20
CA GLY A 51 0.92 3.34 4.00
C GLY A 51 -0.53 3.01 4.34
N CYS A 52 -0.76 2.43 5.53
CA CYS A 52 -2.08 1.87 5.88
C CYS A 52 -3.18 2.92 6.11
N GLY A 53 -2.83 4.19 6.19
CA GLY A 53 -3.74 5.30 6.41
C GLY A 53 -4.67 5.06 7.61
N THR A 54 -5.97 5.22 7.40
CA THR A 54 -7.01 4.99 8.41
C THR A 54 -7.30 3.50 8.68
N GLY A 55 -6.51 2.57 8.11
CA GLY A 55 -6.64 1.13 8.32
C GLY A 55 -7.79 0.47 7.55
N SER A 56 -8.18 1.01 6.41
CA SER A 56 -9.32 0.49 5.62
C SER A 56 -9.08 -0.95 5.15
N LEU A 57 -7.92 -1.25 4.53
CA LEU A 57 -7.57 -2.60 4.08
C LEU A 57 -7.47 -3.58 5.25
N LEU A 58 -6.79 -3.18 6.33
CA LEU A 58 -6.65 -3.99 7.54
C LEU A 58 -8.00 -4.30 8.18
N SER A 59 -8.95 -3.35 8.14
CA SER A 59 -10.31 -3.57 8.63
C SER A 59 -11.08 -4.60 7.79
N ILE A 60 -10.90 -4.62 6.47
CA ILE A 60 -11.46 -5.65 5.60
C ILE A 60 -10.86 -7.00 5.96
N LEU A 61 -9.52 -7.10 6.00
CA LEU A 61 -8.80 -8.34 6.35
C LEU A 61 -9.17 -8.89 7.71
N SER A 62 -9.31 -8.05 8.74
CA SER A 62 -9.68 -8.49 10.08
C SER A 62 -11.06 -9.16 10.17
N LYS A 63 -11.93 -8.92 9.18
CA LYS A 63 -13.27 -9.50 9.09
C LYS A 63 -13.33 -10.71 8.19
N THR A 64 -12.56 -10.71 7.08
CA THR A 64 -12.59 -11.78 6.08
C THR A 64 -11.59 -12.90 6.36
N ASN A 65 -10.49 -12.59 7.04
CA ASN A 65 -9.40 -13.50 7.35
C ASN A 65 -8.99 -13.38 8.83
N PRO A 66 -9.84 -13.80 9.79
CA PRO A 66 -9.62 -13.51 11.22
C PRO A 66 -8.39 -14.22 11.82
N ARG A 67 -7.84 -15.22 11.16
CA ARG A 67 -6.68 -15.98 11.61
C ARG A 67 -5.33 -15.43 11.14
N VAL A 68 -5.28 -14.27 10.47
CA VAL A 68 -4.03 -13.64 10.05
C VAL A 68 -3.50 -12.65 11.11
N LYS A 69 -2.19 -12.40 11.08
CA LYS A 69 -1.54 -11.36 11.90
C LYS A 69 -1.37 -10.11 11.06
N LEU A 70 -2.03 -9.02 11.48
CA LEU A 70 -2.07 -7.76 10.74
C LEU A 70 -1.07 -6.76 11.29
N TYR A 71 -0.35 -6.10 10.39
CA TYR A 71 0.59 -5.04 10.65
C TYR A 71 0.29 -3.87 9.72
N GLY A 72 0.48 -2.65 10.19
CA GLY A 72 0.34 -1.44 9.39
C GLY A 72 1.41 -0.43 9.73
N ILE A 73 1.99 0.21 8.74
CA ILE A 73 2.88 1.37 8.91
C ILE A 73 2.31 2.55 8.15
N ASP A 74 2.44 3.73 8.73
CA ASP A 74 2.07 5.00 8.10
C ASP A 74 2.91 6.15 8.67
N ILE A 75 3.17 7.17 7.86
CA ILE A 75 3.92 8.37 8.28
C ILE A 75 3.06 9.37 9.03
N SER A 76 1.74 9.23 8.98
CA SER A 76 0.77 10.15 9.60
C SER A 76 0.27 9.62 10.94
N SER A 77 0.60 10.33 12.02
CA SER A 77 0.10 10.02 13.37
C SER A 77 -1.44 10.13 13.45
N GLU A 78 -2.04 11.10 12.75
CA GLU A 78 -3.49 11.29 12.77
C GLU A 78 -4.24 10.19 12.00
N MET A 79 -3.68 9.70 10.87
CA MET A 79 -4.20 8.50 10.19
C MET A 79 -4.17 7.29 11.12
N LEU A 80 -3.02 7.03 11.76
CA LEU A 80 -2.86 5.92 12.69
C LEU A 80 -3.77 6.02 13.92
N LYS A 81 -4.08 7.22 14.39
CA LYS A 81 -5.04 7.44 15.47
C LYS A 81 -6.44 6.91 15.11
N ILE A 82 -6.88 7.20 13.87
CA ILE A 82 -8.14 6.70 13.33
C ILE A 82 -8.08 5.18 13.14
N ALA A 83 -6.99 4.66 12.58
CA ALA A 83 -6.77 3.23 12.40
C ALA A 83 -6.80 2.46 13.73
N ARG A 84 -6.13 2.97 14.78
CA ARG A 84 -6.15 2.37 16.13
C ARG A 84 -7.55 2.33 16.72
N LYS A 85 -8.33 3.42 16.57
CA LYS A 85 -9.73 3.43 17.00
C LYS A 85 -10.58 2.40 16.27
N LYS A 86 -10.35 2.21 14.96
CA LYS A 86 -11.10 1.28 14.10
C LYS A 86 -10.75 -0.19 14.35
N LEU A 87 -9.47 -0.49 14.57
CA LEU A 87 -8.94 -1.86 14.61
C LEU A 87 -8.72 -2.40 16.02
N GLY A 88 -8.52 -1.53 17.01
CA GLY A 88 -8.20 -1.95 18.37
C GLY A 88 -6.95 -2.83 18.39
N ARG A 89 -7.06 -4.00 19.03
CA ARG A 89 -5.98 -4.98 19.14
C ARG A 89 -5.83 -5.93 17.94
N LYS A 90 -6.64 -5.75 16.87
CA LYS A 90 -6.62 -6.64 15.70
C LYS A 90 -5.43 -6.42 14.77
N ALA A 91 -4.70 -5.31 14.91
CA ALA A 91 -3.54 -4.99 14.11
C ALA A 91 -2.45 -4.29 14.94
N ASN A 92 -1.19 -4.60 14.63
CA ASN A 92 -0.03 -3.87 15.14
C ASN A 92 0.26 -2.68 14.23
N LEU A 93 0.11 -1.45 14.75
CA LEU A 93 0.24 -0.21 13.97
C LEU A 93 1.45 0.60 14.46
N GLU A 94 2.33 0.97 13.52
CA GLU A 94 3.57 1.68 13.79
C GLU A 94 3.67 2.97 12.98
N LEU A 95 4.17 4.05 13.59
CA LEU A 95 4.48 5.31 12.94
C LEU A 95 5.88 5.19 12.31
N SER A 96 5.91 4.89 11.02
CA SER A 96 7.15 4.66 10.28
C SER A 96 6.93 4.91 8.79
N SER A 97 7.99 5.23 8.07
CA SER A 97 7.98 5.26 6.61
C SER A 97 8.37 3.90 6.02
N VAL A 98 8.01 3.67 4.76
CA VAL A 98 8.41 2.45 4.04
C VAL A 98 9.91 2.41 3.77
N GLU A 99 10.54 3.58 3.70
CA GLU A 99 11.98 3.73 3.53
C GLU A 99 12.75 3.26 4.78
N GLU A 100 12.12 3.26 5.96
CA GLU A 100 12.67 2.79 7.23
C GLU A 100 12.34 1.33 7.54
N LEU A 101 11.59 0.65 6.67
CA LEU A 101 11.21 -0.75 6.86
C LEU A 101 12.45 -1.66 6.84
N SER A 102 12.85 -2.16 8.00
CA SER A 102 14.09 -2.94 8.20
C SER A 102 13.86 -4.44 8.45
N LYS A 103 12.61 -4.90 8.52
CA LYS A 103 12.28 -6.31 8.71
C LYS A 103 12.83 -7.15 7.55
N LYS A 104 13.33 -8.35 7.84
CA LYS A 104 13.82 -9.30 6.84
C LYS A 104 13.03 -10.59 6.94
N GLU A 105 12.57 -11.10 5.80
CA GLU A 105 11.85 -12.38 5.66
C GLU A 105 10.76 -12.62 6.72
N TYR A 106 9.99 -11.56 6.99
CA TYR A 106 9.04 -11.54 8.10
C TYR A 106 7.58 -11.66 7.65
N TYR A 107 7.21 -11.04 6.51
CA TYR A 107 5.85 -10.98 6.03
C TYR A 107 5.59 -12.01 4.93
N ASP A 108 4.41 -12.60 4.96
CA ASP A 108 3.91 -13.50 3.90
C ASP A 108 3.29 -12.68 2.76
N TYR A 109 2.66 -11.53 3.11
CA TYR A 109 2.07 -10.59 2.16
C TYR A 109 2.38 -9.16 2.57
N ILE A 110 2.71 -8.33 1.58
CA ILE A 110 2.80 -6.88 1.74
C ILE A 110 1.83 -6.24 0.76
N PHE A 111 0.98 -5.37 1.27
CA PHE A 111 0.10 -4.52 0.48
C PHE A 111 0.60 -3.08 0.53
N SER A 112 0.46 -2.36 -0.57
CA SER A 112 0.53 -0.91 -0.66
C SER A 112 -0.70 -0.46 -1.44
N SER A 113 -1.60 0.26 -0.80
CA SER A 113 -2.91 0.62 -1.36
C SER A 113 -3.09 2.13 -1.36
N ASP A 114 -3.14 2.71 -2.56
CA ASP A 114 -3.27 4.17 -2.79
C ASP A 114 -2.17 4.97 -2.04
N ALA A 115 -0.95 4.44 -1.97
CA ALA A 115 0.14 5.00 -1.19
C ALA A 115 1.48 5.02 -1.94
N PHE A 116 1.68 4.14 -2.92
CA PHE A 116 2.98 3.95 -3.56
C PHE A 116 3.47 5.21 -4.28
N HIS A 117 2.58 5.96 -4.94
CA HIS A 117 2.91 7.21 -5.61
C HIS A 117 3.33 8.33 -4.66
N HIS A 118 3.10 8.20 -3.36
CA HIS A 118 3.55 9.13 -2.32
C HIS A 118 4.90 8.76 -1.69
N TYR A 119 5.47 7.59 -1.96
CA TYR A 119 6.76 7.21 -1.39
C TYR A 119 7.87 8.10 -1.91
N ALA A 120 8.68 8.62 -1.00
CA ALA A 120 9.73 9.57 -1.33
C ALA A 120 10.86 8.92 -2.16
N ASN A 121 11.06 7.62 -1.99
CA ASN A 121 11.98 6.81 -2.77
C ASN A 121 11.34 5.45 -3.09
N GLN A 122 10.69 5.36 -4.24
CA GLN A 122 9.98 4.15 -4.69
C GLN A 122 10.94 2.95 -4.91
N GLU A 123 12.17 3.20 -5.34
CA GLU A 123 13.19 2.15 -5.53
C GLU A 123 13.58 1.55 -4.18
N LEU A 124 13.86 2.39 -3.17
CA LEU A 124 14.16 1.92 -1.82
C LEU A 124 12.97 1.19 -1.19
N ALA A 125 11.75 1.68 -1.39
CA ALA A 125 10.54 1.00 -0.94
C ALA A 125 10.43 -0.42 -1.53
N MET A 126 10.68 -0.59 -2.83
CA MET A 126 10.67 -1.90 -3.48
C MET A 126 11.76 -2.84 -2.94
N GLN A 127 12.96 -2.33 -2.68
CA GLN A 127 14.05 -3.09 -2.05
C GLN A 127 13.65 -3.57 -0.65
N ASN A 128 13.11 -2.66 0.16
CA ASN A 128 12.66 -2.96 1.52
C ASN A 128 11.51 -3.97 1.53
N PHE A 129 10.56 -3.85 0.61
CA PHE A 129 9.47 -4.83 0.46
C PHE A 129 10.01 -6.21 0.09
N TYR A 130 10.93 -6.27 -0.88
CA TYR A 130 11.54 -7.54 -1.28
C TYR A 130 12.29 -8.19 -0.11
N GLN A 131 13.06 -7.40 0.66
CA GLN A 131 13.78 -7.91 1.83
C GLN A 131 12.83 -8.36 2.94
N ALA A 132 11.77 -7.61 3.21
CA ALA A 132 10.82 -7.87 4.29
C ALA A 132 9.89 -9.07 4.01
N LEU A 133 9.66 -9.41 2.75
CA LEU A 133 8.89 -10.59 2.36
C LEU A 133 9.69 -11.86 2.61
N LYS A 134 9.01 -12.89 3.08
CA LYS A 134 9.53 -14.25 3.07
C LYS A 134 9.68 -14.77 1.65
N LYS A 135 10.52 -15.78 1.46
CA LYS A 135 10.57 -16.55 0.21
C LYS A 135 9.18 -17.11 -0.10
N GLY A 136 8.73 -16.94 -1.34
CA GLY A 136 7.37 -17.30 -1.77
C GLY A 136 6.28 -16.31 -1.36
N GLY A 137 6.61 -15.24 -0.63
CA GLY A 137 5.68 -14.17 -0.25
C GLY A 137 5.30 -13.26 -1.41
N TYR A 138 4.25 -12.47 -1.25
CA TYR A 138 3.67 -11.64 -2.30
C TYR A 138 3.68 -10.16 -1.94
N LEU A 139 4.07 -9.33 -2.91
CA LEU A 139 3.82 -7.89 -2.91
C LEU A 139 2.59 -7.59 -3.77
N ILE A 140 1.66 -6.81 -3.22
CA ILE A 140 0.45 -6.36 -3.89
C ILE A 140 0.40 -4.83 -3.85
N VAL A 141 0.56 -4.18 -4.99
CA VAL A 141 0.42 -2.73 -5.11
C VAL A 141 -0.88 -2.41 -5.84
N LEU A 142 -1.73 -1.63 -5.17
CA LEU A 142 -2.92 -1.02 -5.73
C LEU A 142 -2.64 0.46 -5.85
N ASP A 143 -2.68 0.99 -7.06
CA ASP A 143 -2.39 2.41 -7.25
C ASP A 143 -3.12 2.96 -8.49
N VAL A 144 -3.00 4.26 -8.69
CA VAL A 144 -3.60 4.95 -9.83
C VAL A 144 -2.66 4.97 -11.03
N ASP A 145 -3.26 4.86 -12.22
CA ASP A 145 -2.60 5.00 -13.52
C ASP A 145 -3.53 5.76 -14.46
N PHE A 146 -3.29 7.04 -14.62
CA PHE A 146 -4.02 7.93 -15.54
C PHE A 146 -3.51 7.85 -16.98
N GLY A 147 -2.67 6.87 -17.31
CA GLY A 147 -2.09 6.69 -18.64
C GLY A 147 -1.24 7.89 -19.06
N ILE A 148 -1.53 8.47 -20.22
CA ILE A 148 -0.79 9.63 -20.77
C ILE A 148 -0.91 10.90 -19.89
N PHE A 149 -1.90 10.95 -19.00
CA PHE A 149 -2.12 12.08 -18.09
C PHE A 149 -1.38 11.95 -16.75
N ASN A 150 -0.60 10.88 -16.52
CA ASN A 150 0.17 10.69 -15.27
C ASN A 150 1.02 11.93 -14.93
N SER A 151 1.70 12.53 -15.92
CA SER A 151 2.53 13.72 -15.71
C SER A 151 1.73 14.96 -15.30
N PHE A 152 0.49 15.09 -15.77
CA PHE A 152 -0.40 16.18 -15.40
C PHE A 152 -0.89 16.02 -13.95
N PHE A 153 -1.42 14.86 -13.62
CA PHE A 153 -1.91 14.56 -12.25
C PHE A 153 -0.79 14.57 -11.22
N HIS A 154 0.42 14.13 -11.61
CA HIS A 154 1.60 14.24 -10.75
C HIS A 154 1.88 15.68 -10.29
N LYS A 155 1.63 16.69 -11.12
CA LYS A 155 1.86 18.10 -10.78
C LYS A 155 0.77 18.68 -9.86
N ILE A 156 -0.44 18.13 -9.91
CA ILE A 156 -1.60 18.67 -9.20
C ILE A 156 -1.75 18.04 -7.82
N GLU A 157 -1.45 16.76 -7.69
CA GLU A 157 -1.63 16.05 -6.42
C GLU A 157 -0.51 16.37 -5.43
N PRO A 158 -0.84 16.99 -4.27
CA PRO A 158 0.17 17.34 -3.28
C PRO A 158 0.89 16.11 -2.72
N GLY A 159 2.23 16.20 -2.60
CA GLY A 159 3.02 15.16 -1.97
C GLY A 159 3.30 13.93 -2.84
N ASN A 160 2.95 13.98 -4.11
CA ASN A 160 3.22 12.93 -5.06
C ASN A 160 4.71 12.91 -5.46
N SER A 161 5.35 11.76 -5.40
CA SER A 161 6.74 11.61 -5.86
C SER A 161 6.81 11.25 -7.35
N LYS A 162 6.01 10.27 -7.78
CA LYS A 162 5.90 9.81 -9.15
C LYS A 162 4.66 8.92 -9.29
N MET A 163 3.82 9.21 -10.28
CA MET A 163 2.78 8.28 -10.74
C MET A 163 3.35 7.31 -11.77
N ASN A 164 3.13 6.03 -11.55
CA ASN A 164 3.61 4.98 -12.44
C ASN A 164 2.48 4.48 -13.33
N SER A 165 2.78 4.30 -14.62
CA SER A 165 1.91 3.58 -15.54
C SER A 165 1.92 2.07 -15.22
N SER A 166 0.94 1.35 -15.75
CA SER A 166 0.86 -0.11 -15.63
C SER A 166 2.14 -0.80 -16.11
N LEU A 167 2.77 -0.28 -17.18
CA LEU A 167 4.03 -0.81 -17.70
C LEU A 167 5.20 -0.54 -16.76
N GLU A 168 5.30 0.68 -16.21
CA GLU A 168 6.33 1.04 -15.24
C GLU A 168 6.24 0.21 -13.97
N PHE A 169 5.05 -0.02 -13.43
CA PHE A 169 4.86 -0.95 -12.30
C PHE A 169 5.38 -2.35 -12.63
N ARG A 170 5.05 -2.89 -13.81
CA ARG A 170 5.53 -4.23 -14.22
C ARG A 170 7.05 -4.27 -14.32
N ASN A 171 7.67 -3.23 -14.88
CA ASN A 171 9.12 -3.13 -15.01
C ASN A 171 9.80 -2.96 -13.63
N LEU A 172 9.20 -2.17 -12.73
CA LEU A 172 9.67 -1.98 -11.37
C LEU A 172 9.69 -3.31 -10.58
N PHE A 173 8.62 -4.10 -10.67
CA PHE A 173 8.57 -5.42 -10.06
C PHE A 173 9.65 -6.36 -10.63
N ARG A 174 9.84 -6.38 -11.96
CA ARG A 174 10.89 -7.20 -12.59
C ARG A 174 12.30 -6.79 -12.16
N LYS A 175 12.57 -5.49 -12.13
CA LYS A 175 13.83 -4.91 -11.68
C LYS A 175 14.20 -5.35 -10.27
N HIS A 176 13.21 -5.46 -9.38
CA HIS A 176 13.39 -5.91 -8.00
C HIS A 176 13.17 -7.41 -7.80
N ASN A 177 13.37 -8.22 -8.85
CA ASN A 177 13.39 -9.69 -8.84
C ASN A 177 12.06 -10.36 -8.46
N PHE A 178 10.93 -9.64 -8.49
CA PHE A 178 9.64 -10.29 -8.36
C PHE A 178 9.31 -11.14 -9.59
N LYS A 179 8.77 -12.33 -9.36
CA LYS A 179 8.33 -13.29 -10.39
C LYS A 179 6.80 -13.42 -10.41
N GLU A 180 6.27 -14.21 -11.33
CA GLU A 180 4.82 -14.51 -11.45
C GLU A 180 3.97 -13.23 -11.45
N ILE A 181 4.42 -12.18 -12.16
CA ILE A 181 3.79 -10.85 -12.09
C ILE A 181 2.42 -10.89 -12.78
N LYS A 182 1.38 -10.66 -11.99
CA LYS A 182 0.00 -10.50 -12.46
C LYS A 182 -0.42 -9.04 -12.36
N GLN A 183 -1.18 -8.56 -13.32
CA GLN A 183 -1.65 -7.18 -13.32
C GLN A 183 -3.10 -7.12 -13.82
N LYS A 184 -3.92 -6.28 -13.17
CA LYS A 184 -5.31 -6.04 -13.53
C LYS A 184 -5.64 -4.56 -13.44
N ARG A 185 -6.21 -4.00 -14.49
CA ARG A 185 -6.85 -2.67 -14.41
C ARG A 185 -8.25 -2.81 -13.84
N VAL A 186 -8.65 -1.87 -12.99
CA VAL A 186 -9.96 -1.80 -12.37
C VAL A 186 -10.55 -0.42 -12.61
N GLY A 187 -11.61 -0.37 -13.40
CA GLY A 187 -12.13 0.89 -13.92
C GLY A 187 -11.13 1.58 -14.86
N LEU A 188 -11.16 2.90 -14.92
CA LEU A 188 -10.36 3.68 -15.86
C LEU A 188 -8.94 3.97 -15.34
N ILE A 189 -8.78 4.13 -14.04
CA ILE A 189 -7.58 4.74 -13.44
C ILE A 189 -6.87 3.88 -12.40
N ASN A 190 -7.38 2.72 -12.02
CA ASN A 190 -6.72 1.90 -10.99
C ASN A 190 -6.02 0.70 -11.61
N VAL A 191 -4.85 0.38 -11.10
CA VAL A 191 -4.07 -0.79 -11.44
C VAL A 191 -3.71 -1.59 -10.18
N ILE A 192 -3.88 -2.89 -10.25
CA ILE A 192 -3.41 -3.84 -9.25
C ILE A 192 -2.26 -4.60 -9.86
N THR A 193 -1.10 -4.55 -9.23
CA THR A 193 0.09 -5.32 -9.63
C THR A 193 0.49 -6.24 -8.49
N ILE A 194 0.64 -7.52 -8.78
CA ILE A 194 1.03 -8.57 -7.83
C ILE A 194 2.31 -9.22 -8.32
N GLY A 195 3.28 -9.41 -7.44
CA GLY A 195 4.50 -10.16 -7.74
C GLY A 195 4.89 -11.03 -6.56
N ARG A 196 5.56 -12.15 -6.84
CA ARG A 196 6.01 -13.12 -5.86
C ARG A 196 7.52 -13.04 -5.67
N LYS A 197 8.00 -13.05 -4.42
CA LYS A 197 9.42 -13.23 -4.10
C LYS A 197 9.80 -14.70 -4.34
N SER A 198 10.82 -14.93 -5.15
CA SER A 198 11.38 -16.26 -5.42
C SER A 198 12.29 -16.76 -4.30
#